data_b51372947711bd410d79d5c986d2a4e7
#
_entry.id   b51372947711bd410d79d5c986d2a4e7
#
_cell.length_a   1.000
_cell.length_b   1.000
_cell.length_c   1.000
_cell.angle_alpha   90.00
_cell.angle_beta   90.00
_cell.angle_gamma   90.00
#
_symmetry.space_group_name_H-M   'P 1'
#
loop_
_entity.id
_entity.type
_entity.pdbx_description
1 polymer ?
#
loop_
_entity_poly.entity_id
_entity_poly.type
_entity_poly.pdbx_seq_one_letter_code
_entity_poly.pdbx_strand_id
1 'polypeptide(L)'
;MSSVGFSSAVQASTYYISSVSGDDRSSGTSPAQPWKSLARIRDVAFQPGDTIFLTAGSVWKEPLTLTRSGKANAPIVIAATSGGPRPRIDAGGVAAHAVGIMNAEYVTVSGLEITNDAPTPAQRFGVLVSAENRGVTRGIRITDMYIHDIRGTNDRKDNGGIVFRAVGEKLATRFHDLRIERNIIWRVDRSGIAGISDRVKASNWFPSDDVIIRDNYVEDVPRQRQWHRFEVVI
;
A
#
# COMPACT_ATOMS: atom_id res chain seq x y z
N MET A 1 -20.75 29.14 -34.76
CA MET A 1 -19.32 28.74 -34.63
C MET A 1 -19.21 27.86 -33.39
N SER A 2 -19.12 26.55 -33.58
CA SER A 2 -19.01 25.62 -32.47
C SER A 2 -17.54 25.51 -32.06
N SER A 3 -17.19 25.94 -30.86
CA SER A 3 -15.88 25.75 -30.28
C SER A 3 -15.68 24.30 -29.91
N VAL A 4 -14.84 23.59 -30.63
CA VAL A 4 -14.36 22.26 -30.27
C VAL A 4 -13.37 22.45 -29.12
N GLY A 5 -13.83 22.19 -27.89
CA GLY A 5 -12.96 22.18 -26.73
C GLY A 5 -12.00 20.98 -26.82
N PHE A 6 -10.71 21.23 -27.07
CA PHE A 6 -9.68 20.21 -26.91
C PHE A 6 -9.55 19.91 -25.42
N SER A 7 -10.06 18.76 -24.97
CA SER A 7 -9.70 18.18 -23.68
C SER A 7 -8.24 17.77 -23.80
N SER A 8 -7.35 18.53 -23.17
CA SER A 8 -5.95 18.13 -23.03
C SER A 8 -5.90 16.87 -22.18
N ALA A 9 -5.57 15.74 -22.78
CA ALA A 9 -5.32 14.53 -22.03
C ALA A 9 -4.18 14.81 -21.04
N VAL A 10 -4.42 14.68 -19.76
CA VAL A 10 -3.36 14.77 -18.74
C VAL A 10 -2.39 13.63 -19.02
N GLN A 11 -1.16 13.99 -19.40
CA GLN A 11 -0.12 13.00 -19.67
C GLN A 11 0.39 12.44 -18.34
N ALA A 12 0.50 11.10 -18.25
CA ALA A 12 1.08 10.43 -17.11
C ALA A 12 2.54 10.85 -16.89
N SER A 13 2.91 11.10 -15.66
CA SER A 13 4.25 11.55 -15.27
C SER A 13 4.98 10.46 -14.51
N THR A 14 6.32 10.53 -14.55
CA THR A 14 7.18 9.65 -13.75
C THR A 14 7.93 10.50 -12.72
N TYR A 15 7.91 10.04 -11.48
CA TYR A 15 8.57 10.69 -10.35
C TYR A 15 9.59 9.77 -9.71
N TYR A 16 10.61 10.34 -9.09
CA TYR A 16 11.69 9.64 -8.43
C TYR A 16 11.89 10.18 -7.02
N ILE A 17 12.06 9.27 -6.06
CA ILE A 17 12.35 9.61 -4.66
C ILE A 17 13.57 8.82 -4.20
N SER A 18 14.55 9.51 -3.62
CA SER A 18 15.79 8.93 -3.11
C SER A 18 16.14 9.55 -1.76
N SER A 19 16.18 8.76 -0.70
CA SER A 19 16.63 9.25 0.61
C SER A 19 18.12 9.61 0.65
N VAL A 20 18.89 9.10 -0.31
CA VAL A 20 20.36 9.28 -0.39
C VAL A 20 20.71 10.53 -1.17
N SER A 21 20.18 10.71 -2.36
CA SER A 21 20.55 11.77 -3.31
C SER A 21 19.44 12.80 -3.57
N GLY A 22 18.28 12.65 -2.92
CA GLY A 22 17.12 13.50 -3.18
C GLY A 22 17.16 14.86 -2.48
N ASP A 23 16.44 15.80 -3.08
CA ASP A 23 16.12 17.12 -2.51
C ASP A 23 14.65 17.45 -2.82
N ASP A 24 13.84 17.73 -1.79
CA ASP A 24 12.41 18.03 -1.96
C ASP A 24 12.12 19.34 -2.69
N ARG A 25 13.14 20.17 -2.92
CA ARG A 25 13.08 21.35 -3.79
C ARG A 25 13.26 21.02 -5.26
N SER A 26 13.75 19.82 -5.59
CA SER A 26 13.89 19.36 -6.96
C SER A 26 12.52 19.08 -7.60
N SER A 27 12.50 18.93 -8.93
CA SER A 27 11.27 18.62 -9.67
C SER A 27 10.71 17.21 -9.35
N GLY A 28 11.57 16.27 -8.98
CA GLY A 28 11.22 14.86 -8.79
C GLY A 28 10.97 14.10 -10.10
N THR A 29 11.01 14.74 -11.25
CA THR A 29 10.63 14.14 -12.54
C THR A 29 11.78 13.49 -13.29
N SER A 30 12.96 13.43 -12.70
CA SER A 30 14.15 12.82 -13.28
C SER A 30 14.91 12.02 -12.22
N PRO A 31 15.57 10.89 -12.59
CA PRO A 31 16.47 10.18 -11.68
C PRO A 31 17.64 11.03 -11.16
N ALA A 32 18.04 12.06 -11.91
CA ALA A 32 19.10 12.99 -11.52
C ALA A 32 18.64 14.08 -10.55
N GLN A 33 17.33 14.28 -10.41
CA GLN A 33 16.73 15.30 -9.56
C GLN A 33 15.57 14.71 -8.74
N PRO A 34 15.79 13.64 -7.97
CA PRO A 34 14.73 13.00 -7.20
C PRO A 34 14.31 13.87 -6.00
N TRP A 35 13.12 13.67 -5.53
CA TRP A 35 12.71 14.14 -4.20
C TRP A 35 13.41 13.32 -3.11
N LYS A 36 13.44 13.85 -1.89
CA LYS A 36 14.08 13.19 -0.75
C LYS A 36 13.12 12.42 0.11
N SER A 37 12.01 13.05 0.50
CA SER A 37 11.08 12.50 1.51
C SER A 37 9.86 11.83 0.90
N LEU A 38 9.30 10.85 1.61
CA LEU A 38 8.03 10.21 1.26
C LEU A 38 6.83 11.15 1.47
N ALA A 39 7.01 12.24 2.22
CA ALA A 39 5.98 13.27 2.38
C ALA A 39 5.49 13.81 1.03
N ARG A 40 6.36 13.84 0.00
CA ARG A 40 5.99 14.24 -1.36
C ARG A 40 4.86 13.40 -1.95
N ILE A 41 4.75 12.12 -1.55
CA ILE A 41 3.65 11.23 -2.01
C ILE A 41 2.29 11.71 -1.49
N ARG A 42 2.25 12.28 -0.31
CA ARG A 42 1.01 12.85 0.26
C ARG A 42 0.70 14.22 -0.34
N ASP A 43 1.72 15.04 -0.53
CA ASP A 43 1.57 16.48 -0.83
C ASP A 43 1.32 16.74 -2.33
N VAL A 44 1.78 15.86 -3.21
CA VAL A 44 1.61 16.01 -4.66
C VAL A 44 0.25 15.46 -5.11
N ALA A 45 -0.41 16.19 -5.99
CA ALA A 45 -1.67 15.80 -6.60
C ALA A 45 -1.43 14.87 -7.81
N PHE A 46 -0.98 13.62 -7.53
CA PHE A 46 -0.78 12.64 -8.60
C PHE A 46 -2.02 12.42 -9.44
N GLN A 47 -1.79 12.18 -10.72
CA GLN A 47 -2.81 11.93 -11.71
C GLN A 47 -2.89 10.44 -12.07
N PRO A 48 -4.02 9.96 -12.61
CA PRO A 48 -4.11 8.62 -13.15
C PRO A 48 -3.02 8.33 -14.17
N GLY A 49 -2.29 7.22 -13.97
CA GLY A 49 -1.17 6.79 -14.80
C GLY A 49 0.21 7.21 -14.29
N ASP A 50 0.28 8.08 -13.28
CA ASP A 50 1.57 8.48 -12.71
C ASP A 50 2.30 7.29 -12.08
N THR A 51 3.62 7.30 -12.27
CA THR A 51 4.52 6.31 -11.68
C THR A 51 5.51 6.99 -10.74
N ILE A 52 5.64 6.47 -9.52
CA ILE A 52 6.57 6.95 -8.50
C ILE A 52 7.61 5.85 -8.25
N PHE A 53 8.85 6.10 -8.61
CA PHE A 53 9.96 5.19 -8.34
C PHE A 53 10.67 5.57 -7.04
N LEU A 54 10.75 4.60 -6.14
CA LEU A 54 11.62 4.66 -4.98
C LEU A 54 12.98 4.07 -5.35
N THR A 55 14.04 4.86 -5.17
CA THR A 55 15.39 4.49 -5.61
C THR A 55 15.94 3.33 -4.76
N ALA A 56 16.47 2.31 -5.43
CA ALA A 56 17.11 1.16 -4.80
C ALA A 56 18.18 1.59 -3.77
N GLY A 57 18.26 0.89 -2.66
CA GLY A 57 19.18 1.18 -1.56
C GLY A 57 18.78 2.37 -0.66
N SER A 58 17.72 3.08 -0.99
CA SER A 58 17.18 4.13 -0.11
C SER A 58 16.50 3.55 1.13
N VAL A 59 16.58 4.27 2.25
CA VAL A 59 15.89 3.93 3.50
C VAL A 59 15.19 5.18 4.05
N TRP A 60 13.90 5.06 4.35
CA TRP A 60 13.14 6.13 5.00
C TRP A 60 12.63 5.67 6.36
N LYS A 61 12.74 6.55 7.36
CA LYS A 61 12.17 6.36 8.70
C LYS A 61 10.87 7.16 8.87
N GLU A 62 10.03 7.10 7.88
CA GLU A 62 8.73 7.77 7.82
C GLU A 62 7.73 6.92 7.02
N PRO A 63 6.42 7.03 7.29
CA PRO A 63 5.43 6.28 6.54
C PRO A 63 5.24 6.84 5.13
N LEU A 64 4.93 5.94 4.20
CA LEU A 64 4.38 6.26 2.90
C LEU A 64 2.86 6.23 2.98
N THR A 65 2.19 7.33 2.64
CA THR A 65 0.72 7.37 2.61
C THR A 65 0.22 7.94 1.29
N LEU A 66 -0.56 7.14 0.56
CA LEU A 66 -1.21 7.54 -0.69
C LEU A 66 -2.72 7.66 -0.48
N THR A 67 -3.28 8.81 -0.91
CA THR A 67 -4.72 9.10 -0.88
C THR A 67 -5.29 9.41 -2.27
N ARG A 68 -4.48 9.30 -3.30
CA ARG A 68 -4.85 9.58 -4.69
C ARG A 68 -5.19 8.29 -5.42
N SER A 69 -6.18 8.37 -6.29
CA SER A 69 -6.64 7.25 -7.12
C SER A 69 -6.15 7.37 -8.55
N GLY A 70 -5.79 6.23 -9.12
CA GLY A 70 -5.67 6.07 -10.55
C GLY A 70 -7.02 5.87 -11.24
N LYS A 71 -6.99 5.24 -12.40
CA LYS A 71 -8.15 4.75 -13.16
C LYS A 71 -7.88 3.33 -13.65
N ALA A 72 -8.90 2.61 -14.08
CA ALA A 72 -8.78 1.22 -14.54
C ALA A 72 -7.64 1.00 -15.55
N ASN A 73 -7.51 1.87 -16.54
CA ASN A 73 -6.47 1.78 -17.57
C ASN A 73 -5.24 2.66 -17.30
N ALA A 74 -5.19 3.33 -16.16
CA ALA A 74 -4.15 4.27 -15.77
C ALA A 74 -3.96 4.26 -14.25
N PRO A 75 -3.51 3.15 -13.64
CA PRO A 75 -3.29 3.08 -12.20
C PRO A 75 -2.15 4.02 -11.79
N ILE A 76 -2.19 4.48 -10.54
CA ILE A 76 -1.00 5.06 -9.91
C ILE A 76 -0.09 3.93 -9.47
N VAL A 77 1.18 3.99 -9.85
CA VAL A 77 2.16 2.95 -9.55
C VAL A 77 3.24 3.49 -8.61
N ILE A 78 3.49 2.79 -7.50
CA ILE A 78 4.65 3.03 -6.64
C ILE A 78 5.51 1.78 -6.71
N ALA A 79 6.74 1.92 -7.16
CA ALA A 79 7.62 0.78 -7.40
C ALA A 79 9.09 1.07 -7.05
N ALA A 80 9.86 0.02 -6.81
CA ALA A 80 11.30 0.11 -6.68
C ALA A 80 11.95 0.34 -8.05
N THR A 81 13.05 1.10 -8.10
CA THR A 81 13.95 1.04 -9.25
C THR A 81 14.70 -0.29 -9.26
N SER A 82 15.12 -0.75 -10.44
CA SER A 82 15.98 -1.92 -10.60
C SER A 82 17.44 -1.61 -10.25
N GLY A 83 18.26 -2.68 -10.11
CA GLY A 83 19.72 -2.56 -10.08
C GLY A 83 20.32 -2.31 -8.70
N GLY A 84 19.65 -2.71 -7.60
CA GLY A 84 20.19 -2.60 -6.26
C GLY A 84 19.31 -3.24 -5.19
N PRO A 85 19.65 -3.07 -3.90
CA PRO A 85 18.82 -3.52 -2.79
C PRO A 85 17.44 -2.86 -2.84
N ARG A 86 16.42 -3.57 -2.36
CA ARG A 86 15.06 -3.01 -2.26
C ARG A 86 15.06 -1.69 -1.48
N PRO A 87 14.37 -0.65 -1.94
CA PRO A 87 14.15 0.53 -1.12
C PRO A 87 13.32 0.15 0.11
N ARG A 88 13.76 0.59 1.30
CA ARG A 88 13.15 0.22 2.57
C ARG A 88 12.39 1.36 3.21
N ILE A 89 11.17 1.06 3.62
CA ILE A 89 10.37 1.93 4.47
C ILE A 89 10.36 1.31 5.87
N ASP A 90 11.07 1.96 6.78
CA ASP A 90 11.17 1.61 8.19
C ASP A 90 10.34 2.62 9.00
N ALA A 91 9.10 2.29 9.30
CA ALA A 91 8.27 3.22 10.06
C ALA A 91 8.65 3.33 11.53
N GLY A 92 9.43 2.36 12.07
CA GLY A 92 10.00 2.43 13.44
C GLY A 92 8.99 2.67 14.56
N GLY A 93 7.72 2.34 14.34
CA GLY A 93 6.63 2.57 15.28
C GLY A 93 6.14 4.01 15.38
N VAL A 94 6.65 4.96 14.58
CA VAL A 94 6.19 6.36 14.60
C VAL A 94 4.80 6.52 13.95
N ALA A 95 4.39 5.56 13.13
CA ALA A 95 3.05 5.51 12.55
C ALA A 95 2.46 4.11 12.66
N ALA A 96 1.14 4.01 12.63
CA ALA A 96 0.45 2.73 12.66
C ALA A 96 0.78 1.88 11.42
N HIS A 97 1.01 2.46 10.26
CA HIS A 97 1.37 1.77 9.02
C HIS A 97 2.70 2.26 8.46
N ALA A 98 3.47 1.38 7.86
CA ALA A 98 4.63 1.79 7.08
C ALA A 98 4.20 2.24 5.67
N VAL A 99 3.31 1.49 5.03
CA VAL A 99 2.66 1.89 3.78
C VAL A 99 1.15 1.94 3.98
N GLY A 100 0.52 3.07 3.68
CA GLY A 100 -0.92 3.29 3.74
C GLY A 100 -1.52 3.65 2.37
N ILE A 101 -2.52 2.90 1.92
CA ILE A 101 -3.37 3.23 0.79
C ILE A 101 -4.75 3.56 1.37
N MET A 102 -5.07 4.86 1.43
CA MET A 102 -6.20 5.36 2.20
C MET A 102 -7.25 5.94 1.27
N ASN A 103 -8.41 5.28 1.20
CA ASN A 103 -9.51 5.69 0.34
C ASN A 103 -9.11 5.91 -1.13
N ALA A 104 -8.19 5.12 -1.65
CA ALA A 104 -7.69 5.20 -3.02
C ALA A 104 -8.02 3.96 -3.82
N GLU A 105 -8.16 4.11 -5.12
CA GLU A 105 -8.48 3.06 -6.09
C GLU A 105 -7.43 3.03 -7.21
N TYR A 106 -7.32 1.87 -7.88
CA TYR A 106 -6.41 1.70 -9.01
C TYR A 106 -4.98 2.10 -8.67
N VAL A 107 -4.45 1.43 -7.65
CA VAL A 107 -3.11 1.66 -7.11
C VAL A 107 -2.33 0.35 -7.14
N THR A 108 -1.09 0.41 -7.60
CA THR A 108 -0.12 -0.68 -7.52
C THR A 108 1.06 -0.26 -6.65
N VAL A 109 1.40 -1.09 -5.66
CA VAL A 109 2.64 -0.94 -4.87
C VAL A 109 3.46 -2.21 -5.01
N SER A 110 4.73 -2.08 -5.40
CA SER A 110 5.56 -3.24 -5.68
C SER A 110 7.05 -3.06 -5.35
N GLY A 111 7.69 -4.17 -5.00
CA GLY A 111 9.16 -4.27 -4.95
C GLY A 111 9.82 -3.66 -3.72
N LEU A 112 9.07 -3.25 -2.69
CA LEU A 112 9.59 -2.56 -1.52
C LEU A 112 9.93 -3.53 -0.39
N GLU A 113 10.87 -3.13 0.48
CA GLU A 113 11.12 -3.71 1.79
C GLU A 113 10.41 -2.85 2.86
N ILE A 114 9.70 -3.51 3.78
CA ILE A 114 8.83 -2.83 4.75
C ILE A 114 9.11 -3.35 6.14
N THR A 115 9.37 -2.44 7.09
CA THR A 115 9.46 -2.75 8.53
C THR A 115 8.65 -1.74 9.35
N ASN A 116 8.16 -2.17 10.51
CA ASN A 116 7.50 -1.30 11.47
C ASN A 116 7.67 -1.87 12.89
N ASP A 117 8.93 -1.97 13.30
CA ASP A 117 9.31 -2.46 14.63
C ASP A 117 9.49 -1.29 15.61
N ALA A 118 9.12 -1.52 16.87
CA ALA A 118 9.40 -0.61 17.98
C ALA A 118 9.38 -1.37 19.31
N PRO A 119 10.05 -0.86 20.36
CA PRO A 119 10.16 -1.55 21.64
C PRO A 119 8.80 -1.89 22.28
N THR A 120 7.82 -1.01 22.15
CA THR A 120 6.49 -1.20 22.73
C THR A 120 5.50 -1.68 21.68
N PRO A 121 4.84 -2.84 21.86
CA PRO A 121 3.78 -3.30 20.96
C PRO A 121 2.63 -2.28 20.88
N ALA A 122 2.12 -2.06 19.66
CA ALA A 122 0.97 -1.21 19.39
C ALA A 122 0.22 -1.75 18.17
N GLN A 123 -0.92 -1.18 17.81
CA GLN A 123 -1.54 -1.49 16.52
C GLN A 123 -0.62 -1.06 15.38
N ARG A 124 -0.07 -2.02 14.65
CA ARG A 124 0.87 -1.77 13.56
C ARG A 124 0.61 -2.63 12.34
N PHE A 125 0.90 -2.04 11.20
CA PHE A 125 0.77 -2.66 9.89
C PHE A 125 2.07 -2.46 9.10
N GLY A 126 2.45 -3.45 8.33
CA GLY A 126 3.40 -3.24 7.24
C GLY A 126 2.71 -2.44 6.15
N VAL A 127 1.69 -3.02 5.52
CA VAL A 127 0.83 -2.36 4.52
C VAL A 127 -0.60 -2.32 5.03
N LEU A 128 -1.21 -1.14 5.05
CA LEU A 128 -2.63 -0.93 5.32
C LEU A 128 -3.34 -0.41 4.08
N VAL A 129 -4.30 -1.18 3.58
CA VAL A 129 -5.26 -0.72 2.56
C VAL A 129 -6.59 -0.45 3.27
N SER A 130 -6.98 0.80 3.39
CA SER A 130 -8.23 1.18 4.09
C SER A 130 -9.19 1.87 3.15
N ALA A 131 -10.40 1.32 3.05
CA ALA A 131 -11.53 1.93 2.39
C ALA A 131 -12.63 2.21 3.44
N GLU A 132 -13.03 3.47 3.56
CA GLU A 132 -14.01 3.90 4.55
C GLU A 132 -15.11 4.73 3.90
N ASN A 133 -16.37 4.25 4.04
CA ASN A 133 -17.57 4.92 3.54
C ASN A 133 -17.49 5.31 2.06
N ARG A 134 -17.00 4.39 1.19
CA ARG A 134 -16.70 4.67 -0.22
C ARG A 134 -17.50 3.85 -1.23
N GLY A 135 -18.32 2.90 -0.79
CA GLY A 135 -18.93 1.96 -1.70
C GLY A 135 -17.93 0.91 -2.20
N VAL A 136 -17.70 0.82 -3.49
CA VAL A 136 -16.76 -0.16 -4.06
C VAL A 136 -15.40 0.48 -4.32
N THR A 137 -14.35 -0.05 -3.69
CA THR A 137 -12.94 0.31 -3.93
C THR A 137 -12.29 -0.72 -4.85
N ARG A 138 -11.72 -0.30 -5.98
CA ARG A 138 -11.29 -1.17 -7.08
C ARG A 138 -9.80 -1.09 -7.39
N GLY A 139 -9.28 -2.20 -7.93
CA GLY A 139 -8.01 -2.20 -8.66
C GLY A 139 -6.78 -1.99 -7.78
N ILE A 140 -6.74 -2.58 -6.58
CA ILE A 140 -5.55 -2.51 -5.71
C ILE A 140 -4.64 -3.70 -5.98
N ARG A 141 -3.34 -3.44 -6.09
CA ARG A 141 -2.29 -4.44 -6.30
C ARG A 141 -1.16 -4.24 -5.29
N ILE A 142 -0.88 -5.24 -4.48
CA ILE A 142 0.27 -5.29 -3.54
C ILE A 142 1.11 -6.50 -3.93
N THR A 143 2.25 -6.27 -4.55
CA THR A 143 3.01 -7.37 -5.17
C THR A 143 4.51 -7.27 -4.90
N ASP A 144 5.17 -8.43 -4.87
CA ASP A 144 6.62 -8.53 -4.84
C ASP A 144 7.29 -7.79 -3.65
N MET A 145 6.57 -7.64 -2.55
CA MET A 145 7.03 -6.96 -1.33
C MET A 145 7.85 -7.92 -0.45
N TYR A 146 8.77 -7.36 0.33
CA TYR A 146 9.41 -8.04 1.46
C TYR A 146 9.02 -7.31 2.75
N ILE A 147 8.14 -7.91 3.53
CA ILE A 147 7.53 -7.30 4.73
C ILE A 147 7.98 -8.09 5.94
N HIS A 148 8.65 -7.44 6.88
CA HIS A 148 9.16 -8.14 8.05
C HIS A 148 9.30 -7.21 9.27
N ASP A 149 9.46 -7.81 10.43
CA ASP A 149 9.63 -7.10 11.69
C ASP A 149 8.51 -6.06 11.92
N ILE A 150 7.27 -6.55 11.87
CA ILE A 150 6.09 -5.74 12.21
C ILE A 150 5.67 -6.09 13.63
N ARG A 151 6.04 -5.25 14.60
CA ARG A 151 5.71 -5.48 16.02
C ARG A 151 4.36 -4.89 16.38
N GLY A 152 3.32 -5.70 16.24
CA GLY A 152 1.95 -5.37 16.59
C GLY A 152 1.54 -5.85 17.99
N THR A 153 0.26 -5.73 18.31
CA THR A 153 -0.35 -6.41 19.46
C THR A 153 -0.96 -7.74 19.01
N ASN A 154 -1.01 -8.73 19.90
CA ASN A 154 -1.58 -10.05 19.59
C ASN A 154 -3.04 -10.21 20.02
N ASP A 155 -3.63 -9.21 20.63
CA ASP A 155 -5.00 -9.18 21.13
C ASP A 155 -6.03 -8.75 20.07
N ARG A 156 -5.61 -8.03 19.04
CA ARG A 156 -6.47 -7.51 17.98
C ARG A 156 -6.17 -8.16 16.64
N LYS A 157 -7.20 -8.41 15.83
CA LYS A 157 -7.07 -9.01 14.49
C LYS A 157 -6.48 -8.05 13.45
N ASP A 158 -6.56 -6.76 13.71
CA ASP A 158 -6.18 -5.67 12.83
C ASP A 158 -4.72 -5.23 13.05
N ASN A 159 -3.81 -6.20 13.04
CA ASN A 159 -2.36 -6.01 13.04
C ASN A 159 -1.73 -6.98 12.06
N GLY A 160 -0.58 -6.64 11.51
CA GLY A 160 0.19 -7.60 10.75
C GLY A 160 0.91 -7.06 9.51
N GLY A 161 1.32 -7.97 8.65
CA GLY A 161 2.08 -7.67 7.44
C GLY A 161 1.28 -6.86 6.45
N ILE A 162 0.21 -7.42 5.91
CA ILE A 162 -0.72 -6.75 4.98
C ILE A 162 -2.13 -6.84 5.55
N VAL A 163 -2.77 -5.69 5.76
CA VAL A 163 -4.17 -5.64 6.19
C VAL A 163 -4.97 -4.80 5.20
N PHE A 164 -6.05 -5.37 4.66
CA PHE A 164 -7.03 -4.63 3.90
C PHE A 164 -8.34 -4.54 4.69
N ARG A 165 -8.86 -3.32 4.83
CA ARG A 165 -10.00 -3.04 5.70
C ARG A 165 -11.07 -2.23 4.99
N ALA A 166 -12.29 -2.75 4.97
CA ALA A 166 -13.49 -2.05 4.51
C ALA A 166 -14.33 -1.62 5.73
N VAL A 167 -14.53 -0.32 5.89
CA VAL A 167 -15.35 0.27 6.97
C VAL A 167 -16.59 0.90 6.37
N GLY A 168 -17.77 0.37 6.72
CA GLY A 168 -19.05 0.73 6.10
C GLY A 168 -20.09 1.31 7.07
N GLU A 169 -19.69 2.24 7.94
CA GLU A 169 -20.61 2.79 8.95
C GLU A 169 -21.72 3.64 8.34
N LYS A 170 -21.39 4.52 7.40
CA LYS A 170 -22.33 5.43 6.73
C LYS A 170 -22.71 4.94 5.34
N LEU A 171 -21.75 4.39 4.61
CA LEU A 171 -21.92 3.83 3.28
C LEU A 171 -21.31 2.45 3.25
N ALA A 172 -22.08 1.43 2.89
CA ALA A 172 -21.58 0.08 2.69
C ALA A 172 -20.33 0.10 1.80
N THR A 173 -19.25 -0.53 2.26
CA THR A 173 -17.91 -0.44 1.64
C THR A 173 -17.35 -1.84 1.43
N ARG A 174 -16.78 -2.07 0.25
CA ARG A 174 -16.12 -3.33 -0.10
C ARG A 174 -14.95 -3.12 -1.05
N PHE A 175 -14.13 -4.14 -1.19
CA PHE A 175 -13.14 -4.23 -2.26
C PHE A 175 -13.68 -5.05 -3.43
N HIS A 176 -13.24 -4.70 -4.61
CA HIS A 176 -13.41 -5.45 -5.85
C HIS A 176 -12.11 -5.38 -6.64
N ASP A 177 -11.67 -6.49 -7.23
CA ASP A 177 -10.40 -6.55 -7.96
C ASP A 177 -9.19 -6.15 -7.08
N LEU A 178 -9.05 -6.82 -5.92
CA LEU A 178 -7.89 -6.71 -5.04
C LEU A 178 -6.94 -7.89 -5.28
N ARG A 179 -5.66 -7.62 -5.51
CA ARG A 179 -4.62 -8.63 -5.70
C ARG A 179 -3.50 -8.43 -4.67
N ILE A 180 -3.15 -9.49 -3.95
CA ILE A 180 -2.01 -9.56 -3.04
C ILE A 180 -1.20 -10.77 -3.45
N GLU A 181 -0.09 -10.56 -4.14
CA GLU A 181 0.61 -11.62 -4.84
C GLU A 181 2.13 -11.55 -4.70
N ARG A 182 2.80 -12.71 -4.58
CA ARG A 182 4.26 -12.84 -4.58
C ARG A 182 4.95 -12.02 -3.50
N ASN A 183 4.32 -11.83 -2.36
CA ASN A 183 4.93 -11.15 -1.22
C ASN A 183 5.62 -12.16 -0.31
N ILE A 184 6.71 -11.75 0.31
CA ILE A 184 7.38 -12.47 1.38
C ILE A 184 7.10 -11.72 2.67
N ILE A 185 6.48 -12.39 3.64
CA ILE A 185 6.07 -11.81 4.92
C ILE A 185 6.67 -12.66 6.04
N TRP A 186 7.47 -12.05 6.89
CA TRP A 186 8.23 -12.76 7.90
C TRP A 186 8.32 -11.96 9.21
N ARG A 187 8.30 -12.65 10.35
CA ARG A 187 8.33 -12.04 11.70
C ARG A 187 7.33 -10.88 11.85
N VAL A 188 6.08 -11.17 11.67
CA VAL A 188 5.00 -10.20 11.87
C VAL A 188 4.06 -10.66 12.98
N ASP A 189 3.73 -9.77 13.91
CA ASP A 189 2.81 -10.12 14.96
C ASP A 189 1.37 -10.22 14.43
N ARG A 190 0.64 -11.21 14.92
CA ARG A 190 -0.78 -11.50 14.73
C ARG A 190 -1.17 -12.08 13.37
N SER A 191 -0.97 -11.38 12.26
CA SER A 191 -1.46 -11.81 10.94
C SER A 191 -0.46 -11.52 9.84
N GLY A 192 -0.15 -12.50 9.00
CA GLY A 192 0.60 -12.25 7.78
C GLY A 192 -0.20 -11.39 6.81
N ILE A 193 -1.39 -11.87 6.42
CA ILE A 193 -2.35 -11.16 5.59
C ILE A 193 -3.72 -11.27 6.26
N ALA A 194 -4.45 -10.15 6.38
CA ALA A 194 -5.79 -10.13 6.95
C ALA A 194 -6.75 -9.22 6.18
N GLY A 195 -7.95 -9.74 5.92
CA GLY A 195 -9.09 -8.96 5.43
C GLY A 195 -10.06 -8.67 6.58
N ILE A 196 -10.47 -7.42 6.73
CA ILE A 196 -11.37 -6.96 7.78
C ILE A 196 -12.52 -6.20 7.15
N SER A 197 -13.74 -6.61 7.50
CA SER A 197 -14.95 -5.84 7.23
C SER A 197 -15.50 -5.37 8.58
N ASP A 198 -15.58 -4.07 8.77
CA ASP A 198 -15.87 -3.46 10.05
C ASP A 198 -17.12 -2.57 9.99
N ARG A 199 -17.90 -2.54 11.10
CA ARG A 199 -19.10 -1.72 11.27
C ARG A 199 -20.19 -1.95 10.22
N VAL A 200 -20.27 -3.19 9.71
CA VAL A 200 -21.32 -3.61 8.79
C VAL A 200 -22.53 -4.08 9.59
N LYS A 201 -23.67 -3.42 9.45
CA LYS A 201 -24.96 -3.93 9.92
C LYS A 201 -25.45 -4.99 8.95
N ALA A 202 -26.30 -5.93 9.40
CA ALA A 202 -26.88 -6.96 8.54
C ALA A 202 -27.62 -6.37 7.32
N SER A 203 -28.22 -5.19 7.48
CA SER A 203 -28.85 -4.44 6.39
C SER A 203 -27.89 -3.83 5.37
N ASN A 204 -26.61 -3.73 5.70
CA ASN A 204 -25.57 -3.14 4.86
C ASN A 204 -24.48 -4.16 4.51
N TRP A 205 -24.84 -5.45 4.53
CA TRP A 205 -23.88 -6.49 4.17
C TRP A 205 -23.49 -6.36 2.71
N PHE A 206 -22.22 -6.09 2.48
CA PHE A 206 -21.65 -5.81 1.17
C PHE A 206 -20.28 -6.49 1.07
N PRO A 207 -20.25 -7.79 0.72
CA PRO A 207 -19.01 -8.56 0.71
C PRO A 207 -18.04 -8.06 -0.36
N SER A 208 -16.75 -8.10 -0.04
CA SER A 208 -15.70 -7.95 -1.04
C SER A 208 -15.74 -9.13 -2.01
N ASP A 209 -15.46 -8.87 -3.27
CA ASP A 209 -15.43 -9.88 -4.34
C ASP A 209 -14.23 -9.67 -5.26
N ASP A 210 -13.90 -10.68 -6.05
CA ASP A 210 -12.71 -10.70 -6.90
C ASP A 210 -11.43 -10.32 -6.11
N VAL A 211 -11.28 -10.93 -4.93
CA VAL A 211 -10.09 -10.80 -4.08
C VAL A 211 -9.22 -12.02 -4.29
N ILE A 212 -8.00 -11.82 -4.80
CA ILE A 212 -7.03 -12.89 -5.03
C ILE A 212 -5.80 -12.66 -4.14
N ILE A 213 -5.51 -13.64 -3.30
CA ILE A 213 -4.33 -13.71 -2.45
C ILE A 213 -3.59 -14.98 -2.83
N ARG A 214 -2.50 -14.89 -3.59
CA ARG A 214 -1.78 -16.06 -4.10
C ARG A 214 -0.27 -15.86 -4.15
N ASP A 215 0.45 -16.98 -4.19
CA ASP A 215 1.90 -17.02 -4.34
C ASP A 215 2.66 -16.22 -3.25
N ASN A 216 2.02 -15.97 -2.10
CA ASN A 216 2.65 -15.31 -0.98
C ASN A 216 3.34 -16.35 -0.09
N TYR A 217 4.50 -15.99 0.45
CA TYR A 217 5.19 -16.74 1.48
C TYR A 217 5.02 -16.03 2.82
N VAL A 218 4.47 -16.73 3.81
CA VAL A 218 4.22 -16.19 5.14
C VAL A 218 4.83 -17.12 6.18
N GLU A 219 5.72 -16.60 7.02
CA GLU A 219 6.44 -17.35 8.04
C GLU A 219 6.60 -16.56 9.33
N ASP A 220 6.81 -17.28 10.45
CA ASP A 220 7.08 -16.73 11.77
C ASP A 220 6.04 -15.69 12.21
N VAL A 221 4.79 -16.15 12.22
CA VAL A 221 3.65 -15.42 12.80
C VAL A 221 3.32 -16.07 14.15
N PRO A 222 3.59 -15.44 15.30
CA PRO A 222 3.66 -16.08 16.62
C PRO A 222 2.43 -16.86 17.09
N ARG A 223 1.26 -16.60 16.53
CA ARG A 223 0.02 -17.35 16.85
C ARG A 223 -0.38 -18.39 15.81
N GLN A 224 0.34 -18.49 14.69
CA GLN A 224 0.08 -19.48 13.65
C GLN A 224 1.34 -20.32 13.42
N ARG A 225 1.60 -21.31 14.27
CA ARG A 225 2.72 -22.26 14.12
C ARG A 225 2.51 -23.26 12.99
N GLN A 226 1.97 -22.87 11.85
CA GLN A 226 1.84 -23.75 10.70
C GLN A 226 2.20 -23.01 9.42
N TRP A 227 3.05 -23.64 8.63
CA TRP A 227 3.44 -23.28 7.28
C TRP A 227 2.23 -23.28 6.36
N HIS A 228 1.92 -22.17 5.70
CA HIS A 228 0.88 -22.16 4.70
C HIS A 228 1.29 -21.33 3.49
N ARG A 229 1.35 -22.02 2.35
CA ARG A 229 1.19 -21.38 1.06
C ARG A 229 -0.32 -21.13 0.91
N PHE A 230 -0.74 -19.90 0.94
CA PHE A 230 -2.16 -19.57 0.82
C PHE A 230 -2.49 -19.15 -0.60
N GLU A 231 -3.47 -19.81 -1.17
CA GLU A 231 -4.25 -19.28 -2.27
C GLU A 231 -5.68 -19.10 -1.75
N VAL A 232 -6.16 -17.88 -1.71
CA VAL A 232 -7.56 -17.57 -1.41
C VAL A 232 -8.11 -16.75 -2.56
N VAL A 233 -9.12 -17.29 -3.19
CA VAL A 233 -9.95 -16.61 -4.19
C VAL A 233 -11.33 -16.43 -3.58
N ILE A 234 -11.77 -15.20 -3.40
CA ILE A 234 -13.10 -14.85 -2.87
C ILE A 234 -13.83 -14.01 -3.91
#